data_b97f10efdb29cd663d41df2e0ca65682
#
_entry.id   b97f10efdb29cd663d41df2e0ca65682
#
_cell.length_a   1.000
_cell.length_b   1.000
_cell.length_c   1.000
_cell.angle_alpha   90.00
_cell.angle_beta   90.00
_cell.angle_gamma   90.00
#
_symmetry.space_group_name_H-M   'P 1'
#
loop_
_entity.id
_entity.type
_entity.pdbx_description
1 polymer ?
#
loop_
_entity_poly.entity_id
_entity_poly.type
_entity_poly.pdbx_seq_one_letter_code
_entity_poly.pdbx_strand_id
1 'polypeptide(L)'
;MWSAKKTDSNNATTPSAEEEIKVVLVGDTQCGKTSLVQRFVSDTFIEAYTPTGFEKYGCSCTVADYRVNFSVWDTSGTTAYDTVRPLAYQDARVFMLCFNIAEPETLHNAAAKWYREVRTHGGSAPVLLCGCKADLRHEKETLTMLSKLRTHPVTSEEALSVARQLGAMTYVETSARASTKGVKDAFEVAALAALGKLNKQQMKQQHSKRILKNKWAAAKASAI
;
A
#
# COMPACT_ATOMS: atom_id res chain seq x y z
N MET A 1 -15.94 -41.28 -43.68
CA MET A 1 -15.99 -41.10 -42.24
C MET A 1 -14.88 -40.11 -41.84
N TRP A 2 -15.21 -38.86 -41.66
CA TRP A 2 -14.25 -37.85 -41.21
C TRP A 2 -14.74 -37.31 -39.85
N SER A 3 -13.96 -37.61 -38.82
CA SER A 3 -14.24 -37.19 -37.45
C SER A 3 -13.70 -35.78 -37.26
N ALA A 4 -14.57 -34.82 -36.99
CA ALA A 4 -14.21 -33.46 -36.65
C ALA A 4 -13.70 -33.42 -35.19
N LYS A 5 -12.43 -33.01 -34.99
CA LYS A 5 -11.88 -32.67 -33.68
C LYS A 5 -12.54 -31.39 -33.19
N LYS A 6 -13.22 -31.44 -32.05
CA LYS A 6 -13.62 -30.29 -31.27
C LYS A 6 -12.36 -29.56 -30.81
N THR A 7 -12.19 -28.34 -31.24
CA THR A 7 -11.24 -27.38 -30.64
C THR A 7 -11.88 -26.81 -29.39
N ASP A 8 -11.31 -27.14 -28.24
CA ASP A 8 -11.64 -26.48 -26.99
C ASP A 8 -11.21 -25.02 -27.08
N SER A 9 -12.18 -24.13 -27.17
CA SER A 9 -11.99 -22.70 -27.10
C SER A 9 -11.67 -22.35 -25.64
N ASN A 10 -10.40 -22.06 -25.36
CA ASN A 10 -9.98 -21.36 -24.15
C ASN A 10 -10.74 -20.03 -24.07
N ASN A 11 -11.69 -19.97 -23.16
CA ASN A 11 -12.44 -18.78 -22.81
C ASN A 11 -11.52 -17.88 -21.96
N ALA A 12 -10.59 -17.17 -22.59
CA ALA A 12 -9.91 -16.03 -21.99
C ALA A 12 -10.95 -14.93 -21.93
N THR A 13 -11.57 -14.75 -20.77
CA THR A 13 -12.50 -13.65 -20.48
C THR A 13 -11.74 -12.33 -20.69
N THR A 14 -12.07 -11.61 -21.75
CA THR A 14 -11.57 -10.25 -21.99
C THR A 14 -12.03 -9.37 -20.83
N PRO A 15 -11.17 -8.53 -20.21
CA PRO A 15 -11.59 -7.64 -19.14
C PRO A 15 -12.76 -6.77 -19.60
N SER A 16 -13.83 -6.72 -18.82
CA SER A 16 -15.12 -6.16 -19.24
C SER A 16 -15.16 -4.63 -19.27
N ALA A 17 -14.20 -3.95 -18.64
CA ALA A 17 -14.11 -2.50 -18.61
C ALA A 17 -12.66 -2.03 -18.41
N GLU A 18 -12.31 -0.90 -19.01
CA GLU A 18 -11.05 -0.20 -18.83
C GLU A 18 -11.28 0.98 -17.88
N GLU A 19 -10.49 1.05 -16.81
CA GLU A 19 -10.64 2.05 -15.74
C GLU A 19 -9.34 2.82 -15.54
N GLU A 20 -9.43 4.14 -15.46
CA GLU A 20 -8.32 4.99 -15.07
C GLU A 20 -8.37 5.28 -13.56
N ILE A 21 -7.29 4.98 -12.85
CA ILE A 21 -7.21 5.16 -11.41
C ILE A 21 -5.99 6.00 -11.04
N LYS A 22 -6.25 7.23 -10.59
CA LYS A 22 -5.22 8.07 -9.98
C LYS A 22 -5.05 7.67 -8.51
N VAL A 23 -3.86 7.20 -8.18
CA VAL A 23 -3.41 6.84 -6.81
C VAL A 23 -2.41 7.89 -6.35
N VAL A 24 -2.63 8.48 -5.19
CA VAL A 24 -1.69 9.45 -4.60
C VAL A 24 -1.12 8.88 -3.31
N LEU A 25 0.20 8.81 -3.22
CA LEU A 25 0.90 8.39 -2.01
C LEU A 25 1.31 9.60 -1.18
N VAL A 26 0.96 9.58 0.10
CA VAL A 26 1.31 10.63 1.07
C VAL A 26 1.89 10.00 2.33
N GLY A 27 2.72 10.73 3.06
CA GLY A 27 3.41 10.24 4.26
C GLY A 27 4.77 10.90 4.45
N ASP A 28 5.41 10.64 5.56
CA ASP A 28 6.71 11.22 5.93
C ASP A 28 7.80 10.91 4.89
N THR A 29 8.85 11.72 4.91
CA THR A 29 10.08 11.41 4.15
C THR A 29 10.62 10.05 4.58
N GLN A 30 11.23 9.32 3.64
CA GLN A 30 11.86 8.03 3.89
C GLN A 30 10.94 6.92 4.44
N CYS A 31 9.62 7.13 4.55
CA CYS A 31 8.71 6.06 5.00
C CYS A 31 8.54 4.92 3.99
N GLY A 32 8.98 5.10 2.74
CA GLY A 32 9.01 4.04 1.73
C GLY A 32 8.06 4.22 0.54
N LYS A 33 7.47 5.41 0.34
CA LYS A 33 6.55 5.70 -0.80
C LYS A 33 7.18 5.42 -2.16
N THR A 34 8.30 6.07 -2.45
CA THR A 34 9.04 5.92 -3.72
C THR A 34 9.43 4.47 -3.98
N SER A 35 9.99 3.78 -2.97
CA SER A 35 10.36 2.36 -3.11
C SER A 35 9.14 1.47 -3.39
N LEU A 36 7.99 1.80 -2.79
CA LEU A 36 6.72 1.11 -3.02
C LEU A 36 6.28 1.26 -4.48
N VAL A 37 6.31 2.48 -5.01
CA VAL A 37 5.93 2.77 -6.40
C VAL A 37 6.90 2.10 -7.39
N GLN A 38 8.21 2.24 -7.18
CA GLN A 38 9.23 1.63 -8.04
C GLN A 38 9.09 0.10 -8.08
N ARG A 39 8.84 -0.54 -6.94
CA ARG A 39 8.58 -1.98 -6.90
C ARG A 39 7.30 -2.36 -7.64
N PHE A 40 6.27 -1.54 -7.56
CA PHE A 40 5.01 -1.79 -8.26
C PHE A 40 5.16 -1.67 -9.78
N VAL A 41 5.77 -0.57 -10.25
CA VAL A 41 5.80 -0.22 -11.68
C VAL A 41 6.87 -0.97 -12.45
N SER A 42 8.07 -1.11 -11.88
CA SER A 42 9.25 -1.64 -12.57
C SER A 42 9.87 -2.88 -11.94
N ASP A 43 9.25 -3.38 -10.86
CA ASP A 43 9.77 -4.51 -10.06
C ASP A 43 11.22 -4.31 -9.58
N THR A 44 11.61 -3.06 -9.33
CA THR A 44 12.95 -2.70 -8.84
C THR A 44 12.89 -2.26 -7.38
N PHE A 45 14.01 -2.44 -6.69
CA PHE A 45 14.25 -1.89 -5.36
C PHE A 45 15.62 -1.25 -5.31
N ILE A 46 15.66 0.03 -4.99
CA ILE A 46 16.90 0.81 -4.88
C ILE A 46 17.07 1.15 -3.40
N GLU A 47 18.20 0.71 -2.82
CA GLU A 47 18.48 0.97 -1.40
C GLU A 47 18.89 2.43 -1.15
N ALA A 48 19.57 3.04 -2.11
CA ALA A 48 20.01 4.43 -1.99
C ALA A 48 18.79 5.37 -1.94
N TYR A 49 18.73 6.17 -0.88
CA TYR A 49 17.69 7.18 -0.76
C TYR A 49 18.03 8.39 -1.64
N THR A 50 17.08 8.75 -2.47
CA THR A 50 17.09 10.03 -3.22
C THR A 50 15.83 10.79 -2.84
N PRO A 51 15.96 12.06 -2.39
CA PRO A 51 14.78 12.87 -2.08
C PRO A 51 13.86 13.00 -3.29
N THR A 52 12.57 12.71 -3.08
CA THR A 52 11.54 12.85 -4.10
C THR A 52 10.89 14.23 -3.99
N GLY A 53 10.73 14.90 -5.12
CA GLY A 53 9.86 16.06 -5.23
C GLY A 53 8.43 15.60 -5.54
N PHE A 54 8.09 15.53 -6.81
CA PHE A 54 6.85 14.97 -7.35
C PHE A 54 7.19 14.12 -8.55
N GLU A 55 6.72 12.88 -8.54
CA GLU A 55 6.89 11.99 -9.68
C GLU A 55 5.59 11.29 -10.03
N LYS A 56 5.32 11.16 -11.33
CA LYS A 56 4.15 10.48 -11.86
C LYS A 56 4.58 9.24 -12.61
N TYR A 57 4.00 8.11 -12.27
CA TYR A 57 4.24 6.82 -12.90
C TYR A 57 2.95 6.29 -13.52
N GLY A 58 3.07 5.67 -14.68
CA GLY A 58 1.96 4.98 -15.35
C GLY A 58 2.23 3.48 -15.45
N CYS A 59 1.22 2.67 -15.17
CA CYS A 59 1.27 1.26 -15.49
C CYS A 59 -0.15 0.70 -15.67
N SER A 60 -0.26 -0.39 -16.43
CA SER A 60 -1.55 -1.06 -16.65
C SER A 60 -1.47 -2.50 -16.17
N CYS A 61 -2.49 -2.96 -15.47
CA CYS A 61 -2.62 -4.36 -15.07
C CYS A 61 -4.09 -4.77 -14.95
N THR A 62 -4.33 -6.06 -14.82
CA THR A 62 -5.68 -6.58 -14.57
C THR A 62 -5.89 -6.72 -13.08
N VAL A 63 -6.99 -6.15 -12.59
CA VAL A 63 -7.44 -6.23 -11.20
C VAL A 63 -8.86 -6.82 -11.21
N ALA A 64 -9.01 -8.03 -10.69
CA ALA A 64 -10.23 -8.80 -10.84
C ALA A 64 -10.64 -8.88 -12.34
N ASP A 65 -11.81 -8.38 -12.71
CA ASP A 65 -12.33 -8.39 -14.10
C ASP A 65 -12.10 -7.05 -14.82
N TYR A 66 -11.30 -6.13 -14.26
CA TYR A 66 -11.05 -4.79 -14.80
C TYR A 66 -9.64 -4.67 -15.35
N ARG A 67 -9.49 -4.06 -16.52
CA ARG A 67 -8.22 -3.52 -16.97
C ARG A 67 -8.03 -2.14 -16.36
N VAL A 68 -7.03 -2.00 -15.48
CA VAL A 68 -6.78 -0.78 -14.73
C VAL A 68 -5.53 -0.09 -15.27
N ASN A 69 -5.69 1.15 -15.68
CA ASN A 69 -4.61 2.08 -16.02
C ASN A 69 -4.32 2.95 -14.79
N PHE A 70 -3.23 2.65 -14.11
CA PHE A 70 -2.79 3.41 -12.95
C PHE A 70 -2.04 4.67 -13.36
N SER A 71 -2.42 5.79 -12.75
CA SER A 71 -1.63 7.01 -12.66
C SER A 71 -1.20 7.19 -11.21
N VAL A 72 0.02 6.78 -10.88
CA VAL A 72 0.53 6.79 -9.51
C VAL A 72 1.35 8.03 -9.28
N TRP A 73 0.98 8.83 -8.27
CA TRP A 73 1.63 10.07 -7.90
C TRP A 73 2.40 9.87 -6.60
N ASP A 74 3.73 9.84 -6.71
CA ASP A 74 4.64 9.82 -5.57
C ASP A 74 4.93 11.25 -5.12
N THR A 75 4.54 11.58 -3.89
CA THR A 75 4.68 12.95 -3.38
C THR A 75 5.76 13.06 -2.32
N SER A 76 6.37 14.24 -2.23
CA SER A 76 7.34 14.55 -1.20
C SER A 76 6.72 14.58 0.20
N GLY A 77 7.42 14.03 1.19
CA GLY A 77 7.05 14.13 2.60
C GLY A 77 7.65 15.36 3.31
N THR A 78 8.43 16.21 2.62
CA THR A 78 9.06 17.36 3.24
C THR A 78 8.09 18.53 3.38
N THR A 79 8.28 19.35 4.43
CA THR A 79 7.47 20.55 4.68
C THR A 79 7.63 21.62 3.59
N ALA A 80 8.75 21.62 2.88
CA ALA A 80 8.99 22.55 1.76
C ALA A 80 7.92 22.41 0.65
N TYR A 81 7.24 21.28 0.57
CA TYR A 81 6.20 21.03 -0.44
C TYR A 81 4.78 21.14 0.12
N ASP A 82 4.56 21.51 1.38
CA ASP A 82 3.23 21.53 2.01
C ASP A 82 2.24 22.42 1.25
N THR A 83 2.69 23.50 0.62
CA THR A 83 1.83 24.42 -0.15
C THR A 83 1.49 23.93 -1.54
N VAL A 84 2.38 23.14 -2.17
CA VAL A 84 2.20 22.68 -3.56
C VAL A 84 1.76 21.21 -3.65
N ARG A 85 2.01 20.41 -2.63
CA ARG A 85 1.59 19.00 -2.58
C ARG A 85 0.10 18.79 -2.83
N PRO A 86 -0.82 19.62 -2.30
CA PRO A 86 -2.25 19.47 -2.55
C PRO A 86 -2.65 19.57 -4.03
N LEU A 87 -1.84 20.16 -4.90
CA LEU A 87 -2.09 20.16 -6.34
C LEU A 87 -2.10 18.74 -6.93
N ALA A 88 -1.33 17.82 -6.34
CA ALA A 88 -1.33 16.42 -6.74
C ALA A 88 -2.62 15.69 -6.33
N TYR A 89 -3.43 16.23 -5.42
CA TYR A 89 -4.62 15.57 -4.87
C TYR A 89 -5.85 15.71 -5.76
N GLN A 90 -5.84 16.68 -6.68
CA GLN A 90 -6.93 16.87 -7.62
C GLN A 90 -7.22 15.58 -8.39
N ASP A 91 -8.48 15.23 -8.51
CA ASP A 91 -8.96 14.01 -9.21
C ASP A 91 -8.39 12.69 -8.70
N ALA A 92 -7.85 12.67 -7.47
CA ALA A 92 -7.41 11.42 -6.86
C ALA A 92 -8.61 10.47 -6.66
N ARG A 93 -8.47 9.24 -7.13
CA ARG A 93 -9.46 8.17 -6.96
C ARG A 93 -9.22 7.39 -5.66
N VAL A 94 -8.01 7.42 -5.13
CA VAL A 94 -7.64 6.80 -3.86
C VAL A 94 -6.33 7.39 -3.33
N PHE A 95 -6.21 7.49 -2.00
CA PHE A 95 -4.98 7.85 -1.30
C PHE A 95 -4.38 6.64 -0.59
N MET A 96 -3.07 6.48 -0.70
CA MET A 96 -2.29 5.56 0.13
C MET A 96 -1.52 6.38 1.16
N LEU A 97 -1.94 6.27 2.41
CA LEU A 97 -1.35 6.96 3.55
C LEU A 97 -0.25 6.08 4.13
N CYS A 98 0.99 6.40 3.79
CA CYS A 98 2.16 5.57 4.04
C CYS A 98 2.87 5.93 5.33
N PHE A 99 3.28 4.91 6.09
CA PHE A 99 4.14 5.06 7.25
C PHE A 99 5.19 3.94 7.29
N ASN A 100 6.27 4.12 8.03
CA ASN A 100 7.32 3.14 8.24
C ASN A 100 7.03 2.28 9.48
N ILE A 101 6.88 0.97 9.31
CA ILE A 101 6.60 0.04 10.43
C ILE A 101 7.70 0.07 11.50
N ALA A 102 8.95 0.31 11.10
CA ALA A 102 10.10 0.40 12.02
C ALA A 102 10.25 1.79 12.67
N GLU A 103 9.32 2.72 12.41
CA GLU A 103 9.38 4.09 12.91
C GLU A 103 7.98 4.55 13.36
N PRO A 104 7.57 4.22 14.62
CA PRO A 104 6.21 4.44 15.11
C PRO A 104 5.71 5.88 15.01
N GLU A 105 6.61 6.87 15.09
CA GLU A 105 6.26 8.28 14.94
C GLU A 105 5.63 8.57 13.57
N THR A 106 6.04 7.86 12.51
CA THR A 106 5.46 8.03 11.19
C THR A 106 4.00 7.56 11.10
N LEU A 107 3.57 6.62 11.95
CA LEU A 107 2.16 6.25 12.09
C LEU A 107 1.38 7.36 12.80
N HIS A 108 1.96 7.98 13.83
CA HIS A 108 1.37 9.13 14.49
C HIS A 108 1.19 10.29 13.50
N ASN A 109 2.22 10.61 12.72
CA ASN A 109 2.18 11.64 11.69
C ASN A 109 1.18 11.32 10.57
N ALA A 110 1.03 10.05 10.21
CA ALA A 110 0.01 9.62 9.26
C ALA A 110 -1.40 10.01 9.74
N ALA A 111 -1.68 9.88 11.03
CA ALA A 111 -2.96 10.25 11.61
C ALA A 111 -3.09 11.78 11.86
N ALA A 112 -2.07 12.40 12.46
CA ALA A 112 -2.16 13.77 12.93
C ALA A 112 -1.98 14.81 11.82
N LYS A 113 -1.09 14.56 10.85
CA LYS A 113 -0.76 15.47 9.74
C LYS A 113 -1.41 15.02 8.44
N TRP A 114 -1.00 13.86 7.93
CA TRP A 114 -1.27 13.45 6.55
C TRP A 114 -2.73 13.17 6.29
N TYR A 115 -3.43 12.50 7.20
CA TYR A 115 -4.86 12.25 7.04
C TYR A 115 -5.66 13.56 7.01
N ARG A 116 -5.30 14.54 7.84
CA ARG A 116 -5.94 15.87 7.85
C ARG A 116 -5.71 16.58 6.52
N GLU A 117 -4.47 16.60 6.04
CA GLU A 117 -4.14 17.23 4.76
C GLU A 117 -4.94 16.62 3.60
N VAL A 118 -4.99 15.27 3.54
CA VAL A 118 -5.78 14.56 2.53
C VAL A 118 -7.27 14.91 2.64
N ARG A 119 -7.83 14.98 3.86
CA ARG A 119 -9.26 15.31 4.05
C ARG A 119 -9.57 16.76 3.74
N THR A 120 -8.63 17.67 3.94
CA THR A 120 -8.79 19.08 3.62
C THR A 120 -8.76 19.33 2.11
N HIS A 121 -7.89 18.64 1.37
CA HIS A 121 -7.61 18.95 -0.03
C HIS A 121 -7.98 17.82 -1.02
N GLY A 122 -8.11 16.59 -0.57
CA GLY A 122 -8.37 15.41 -1.40
C GLY A 122 -9.84 14.94 -1.41
N GLY A 123 -10.73 15.72 -0.76
CA GLY A 123 -12.16 15.43 -0.76
C GLY A 123 -12.53 14.12 -0.09
N SER A 124 -13.53 13.43 -0.67
CA SER A 124 -14.10 12.19 -0.12
C SER A 124 -13.45 10.91 -0.67
N ALA A 125 -12.38 11.01 -1.46
CA ALA A 125 -11.70 9.85 -2.01
C ALA A 125 -11.30 8.85 -0.90
N PRO A 126 -11.41 7.53 -1.14
CA PRO A 126 -11.04 6.52 -0.15
C PRO A 126 -9.57 6.64 0.23
N VAL A 127 -9.28 6.36 1.50
CA VAL A 127 -7.93 6.34 2.07
C VAL A 127 -7.61 4.93 2.52
N LEU A 128 -6.44 4.43 2.13
CA LEU A 128 -5.84 3.20 2.64
C LEU A 128 -4.67 3.58 3.56
N LEU A 129 -4.59 2.97 4.73
CA LEU A 129 -3.39 3.07 5.56
C LEU A 129 -2.39 1.99 5.11
N CYS A 130 -1.15 2.39 4.78
CA CYS A 130 -0.13 1.50 4.23
C CYS A 130 1.13 1.48 5.09
N GLY A 131 1.37 0.38 5.80
CA GLY A 131 2.61 0.13 6.53
C GLY A 131 3.70 -0.36 5.58
N CYS A 132 4.70 0.47 5.37
CA CYS A 132 5.88 0.16 4.56
C CYS A 132 6.98 -0.49 5.39
N LYS A 133 7.95 -1.13 4.72
CA LYS A 133 9.12 -1.78 5.33
C LYS A 133 8.73 -2.85 6.35
N ALA A 134 7.72 -3.67 6.05
CA ALA A 134 7.23 -4.72 6.94
C ALA A 134 8.27 -5.81 7.24
N ASP A 135 9.30 -5.95 6.43
CA ASP A 135 10.47 -6.79 6.64
C ASP A 135 11.25 -6.42 7.92
N LEU A 136 11.29 -5.13 8.26
CA LEU A 136 12.02 -4.63 9.43
C LEU A 136 11.35 -4.98 10.78
N ARG A 137 10.07 -5.41 10.79
CA ARG A 137 9.35 -5.72 12.04
C ARG A 137 10.04 -6.77 12.90
N HIS A 138 10.69 -7.74 12.29
CA HIS A 138 11.36 -8.85 12.95
C HIS A 138 12.88 -8.82 12.77
N GLU A 139 13.42 -7.75 12.22
CA GLU A 139 14.84 -7.57 12.02
C GLU A 139 15.53 -7.31 13.36
N LYS A 140 16.58 -8.09 13.68
CA LYS A 140 17.25 -8.05 14.98
C LYS A 140 17.85 -6.67 15.31
N GLU A 141 18.43 -6.01 14.30
CA GLU A 141 19.04 -4.69 14.45
C GLU A 141 17.97 -3.62 14.77
N THR A 142 16.87 -3.63 14.02
CA THR A 142 15.71 -2.76 14.24
C THR A 142 15.13 -2.95 15.64
N LEU A 143 14.92 -4.19 16.08
CA LEU A 143 14.39 -4.51 17.40
C LEU A 143 15.34 -4.02 18.51
N THR A 144 16.65 -4.22 18.34
CA THR A 144 17.65 -3.78 19.32
C THR A 144 17.69 -2.25 19.43
N MET A 145 17.63 -1.55 18.30
CA MET A 145 17.62 -0.09 18.28
C MET A 145 16.37 0.48 18.96
N LEU A 146 15.18 -0.01 18.59
CA LEU A 146 13.90 0.46 19.14
C LEU A 146 13.77 0.12 20.64
N SER A 147 14.29 -1.03 21.09
CA SER A 147 14.33 -1.39 22.50
C SER A 147 15.12 -0.38 23.34
N LYS A 148 16.26 0.13 22.84
CA LYS A 148 17.03 1.19 23.49
C LYS A 148 16.23 2.50 23.63
N LEU A 149 15.34 2.77 22.68
CA LEU A 149 14.42 3.91 22.68
C LEU A 149 13.13 3.62 23.46
N ARG A 150 13.02 2.46 24.12
CA ARG A 150 11.83 2.00 24.86
C ARG A 150 10.57 1.98 24.00
N THR A 151 10.72 1.62 22.75
CA THR A 151 9.63 1.47 21.79
C THR A 151 9.77 0.16 21.00
N HIS A 152 8.86 -0.13 20.12
CA HIS A 152 8.82 -1.34 19.30
C HIS A 152 8.29 -1.02 17.89
N PRO A 153 8.53 -1.88 16.88
CA PRO A 153 7.93 -1.72 15.58
C PRO A 153 6.40 -1.74 15.68
N VAL A 154 5.74 -0.94 14.85
CA VAL A 154 4.28 -0.90 14.80
C VAL A 154 3.71 -2.30 14.54
N THR A 155 2.81 -2.75 15.40
CA THR A 155 2.09 -4.01 15.23
C THR A 155 0.94 -3.86 14.21
N SER A 156 0.51 -4.98 13.65
CA SER A 156 -0.64 -4.97 12.72
C SER A 156 -1.93 -4.55 13.43
N GLU A 157 -2.07 -4.88 14.71
CA GLU A 157 -3.21 -4.54 15.56
C GLU A 157 -3.28 -3.02 15.82
N GLU A 158 -2.15 -2.39 16.15
CA GLU A 158 -2.06 -0.93 16.35
C GLU A 158 -2.41 -0.19 15.06
N ALA A 159 -1.78 -0.55 13.95
CA ALA A 159 -2.06 0.09 12.67
C ALA A 159 -3.53 -0.09 12.22
N LEU A 160 -4.11 -1.27 12.47
CA LEU A 160 -5.52 -1.52 12.18
C LEU A 160 -6.44 -0.69 13.06
N SER A 161 -6.08 -0.50 14.34
CA SER A 161 -6.83 0.37 15.26
C SER A 161 -6.83 1.82 14.76
N VAL A 162 -5.64 2.32 14.37
CA VAL A 162 -5.51 3.67 13.78
C VAL A 162 -6.31 3.79 12.48
N ALA A 163 -6.22 2.81 11.58
CA ALA A 163 -7.01 2.81 10.34
C ALA A 163 -8.53 2.93 10.60
N ARG A 164 -9.04 2.22 11.62
CA ARG A 164 -10.46 2.31 12.01
C ARG A 164 -10.82 3.68 12.58
N GLN A 165 -9.96 4.25 13.44
CA GLN A 165 -10.17 5.58 14.03
C GLN A 165 -10.21 6.67 12.96
N LEU A 166 -9.37 6.56 11.94
CA LEU A 166 -9.34 7.48 10.79
C LEU A 166 -10.51 7.27 9.82
N GLY A 167 -11.26 6.17 9.92
CA GLY A 167 -12.24 5.81 8.90
C GLY A 167 -11.58 5.44 7.56
N ALA A 168 -10.32 5.00 7.58
CA ALA A 168 -9.67 4.46 6.39
C ALA A 168 -10.39 3.18 5.93
N MET A 169 -10.41 2.96 4.62
CA MET A 169 -11.06 1.79 4.03
C MET A 169 -10.48 0.49 4.55
N THR A 170 -9.16 0.43 4.67
CA THR A 170 -8.42 -0.69 5.24
C THR A 170 -6.98 -0.32 5.57
N TYR A 171 -6.30 -1.28 6.21
CA TYR A 171 -4.86 -1.30 6.43
C TYR A 171 -4.22 -2.38 5.57
N VAL A 172 -3.11 -2.05 4.91
CA VAL A 172 -2.27 -2.97 4.15
C VAL A 172 -0.81 -2.85 4.60
N GLU A 173 -0.06 -3.95 4.50
CA GLU A 173 1.37 -3.98 4.80
C GLU A 173 2.17 -4.34 3.57
N THR A 174 3.29 -3.66 3.38
CA THR A 174 4.16 -3.85 2.21
C THR A 174 5.63 -3.88 2.61
N SER A 175 6.41 -4.61 1.84
CA SER A 175 7.86 -4.53 1.82
C SER A 175 8.32 -4.48 0.38
N ALA A 176 8.76 -3.32 -0.07
CA ALA A 176 9.32 -3.15 -1.41
C ALA A 176 10.62 -3.96 -1.57
N ARG A 177 11.37 -4.18 -0.47
CA ARG A 177 12.59 -4.99 -0.44
C ARG A 177 12.30 -6.47 -0.60
N ALA A 178 11.34 -7.00 0.13
CA ALA A 178 11.17 -8.44 0.30
C ALA A 178 10.05 -9.06 -0.55
N SER A 179 9.08 -8.29 -1.07
CA SER A 179 7.86 -8.88 -1.65
C SER A 179 7.21 -8.05 -2.74
N THR A 180 7.50 -8.36 -3.98
CA THR A 180 6.74 -7.85 -5.14
C THR A 180 5.26 -8.18 -5.05
N LYS A 181 4.91 -9.41 -4.66
CA LYS A 181 3.51 -9.82 -4.50
C LYS A 181 2.78 -8.96 -3.49
N GLY A 182 3.36 -8.71 -2.31
CA GLY A 182 2.72 -7.89 -1.28
C GLY A 182 2.47 -6.45 -1.72
N VAL A 183 3.35 -5.93 -2.58
CA VAL A 183 3.20 -4.60 -3.18
C VAL A 183 2.07 -4.60 -4.21
N LYS A 184 2.03 -5.58 -5.12
CA LYS A 184 0.94 -5.74 -6.10
C LYS A 184 -0.42 -5.90 -5.42
N ASP A 185 -0.50 -6.74 -4.38
CA ASP A 185 -1.72 -6.93 -3.58
C ASP A 185 -2.21 -5.59 -2.97
N ALA A 186 -1.31 -4.71 -2.53
CA ALA A 186 -1.67 -3.40 -1.97
C ALA A 186 -2.26 -2.45 -3.03
N PHE A 187 -1.70 -2.42 -4.23
CA PHE A 187 -2.26 -1.63 -5.33
C PHE A 187 -3.56 -2.23 -5.89
N GLU A 188 -3.71 -3.55 -5.88
CA GLU A 188 -5.00 -4.20 -6.19
C GLU A 188 -6.09 -3.76 -5.20
N VAL A 189 -5.79 -3.75 -3.91
CA VAL A 189 -6.70 -3.23 -2.87
C VAL A 189 -7.02 -1.76 -3.10
N ALA A 190 -6.04 -0.95 -3.50
CA ALA A 190 -6.24 0.46 -3.82
C ALA A 190 -7.20 0.64 -5.02
N ALA A 191 -7.02 -0.16 -6.07
CA ALA A 191 -7.91 -0.14 -7.23
C ALA A 191 -9.35 -0.53 -6.84
N LEU A 192 -9.52 -1.62 -6.11
CA LEU A 192 -10.84 -2.07 -5.66
C LEU A 192 -11.52 -1.02 -4.76
N ALA A 193 -10.76 -0.30 -3.93
CA ALA A 193 -11.27 0.81 -3.13
C ALA A 193 -11.76 1.96 -4.01
N ALA A 194 -10.95 2.36 -5.01
CA ALA A 194 -11.28 3.41 -5.96
C ALA A 194 -12.52 3.08 -6.80
N LEU A 195 -12.72 1.81 -7.14
CA LEU A 195 -13.88 1.31 -7.89
C LEU A 195 -15.14 1.09 -7.03
N GLY A 196 -15.04 1.27 -5.71
CA GLY A 196 -16.15 0.95 -4.78
C GLY A 196 -16.46 -0.55 -4.69
N LYS A 197 -15.53 -1.42 -5.12
CA LYS A 197 -15.69 -2.87 -5.16
C LYS A 197 -15.04 -3.60 -3.97
N LEU A 198 -14.49 -2.85 -3.03
CA LEU A 198 -13.85 -3.44 -1.86
C LEU A 198 -14.90 -4.02 -0.89
N ASN A 199 -14.99 -5.34 -0.84
CA ASN A 199 -15.96 -6.02 0.01
C ASN A 199 -15.42 -6.17 1.45
N LYS A 200 -16.13 -5.61 2.44
CA LYS A 200 -15.76 -5.65 3.87
C LYS A 200 -15.59 -7.08 4.42
N GLN A 201 -16.28 -8.07 3.87
CA GLN A 201 -16.16 -9.47 4.30
C GLN A 201 -14.85 -10.12 3.80
N GLN A 202 -14.48 -9.89 2.56
CA GLN A 202 -13.21 -10.39 1.99
C GLN A 202 -12.01 -9.80 2.72
N MET A 203 -12.11 -8.54 3.14
CA MET A 203 -11.08 -7.85 3.91
C MET A 203 -10.86 -8.46 5.29
N LYS A 204 -11.94 -8.80 6.01
CA LYS A 204 -11.83 -9.49 7.31
C LYS A 204 -11.16 -10.85 7.16
N GLN A 205 -11.45 -11.61 6.09
CA GLN A 205 -10.84 -12.92 5.85
C GLN A 205 -9.35 -12.83 5.46
N GLN A 206 -8.96 -11.89 4.60
CA GLN A 206 -7.56 -11.69 4.24
C GLN A 206 -6.74 -11.23 5.45
N HIS A 207 -7.31 -10.34 6.25
CA HIS A 207 -6.67 -9.84 7.46
C HIS A 207 -6.47 -10.97 8.50
N SER A 208 -7.49 -11.78 8.75
CA SER A 208 -7.40 -12.94 9.67
C SER A 208 -6.37 -13.97 9.19
N LYS A 209 -6.31 -14.27 7.90
CA LYS A 209 -5.31 -15.19 7.33
C LYS A 209 -3.88 -14.63 7.48
N ARG A 210 -3.70 -13.31 7.34
CA ARG A 210 -2.39 -12.66 7.45
C ARG A 210 -1.90 -12.59 8.90
N ILE A 211 -2.78 -12.28 9.86
CA ILE A 211 -2.48 -12.31 11.30
C ILE A 211 -2.08 -13.74 11.73
N LEU A 212 -2.82 -14.76 11.31
CA LEU A 212 -2.50 -16.15 11.60
C LEU A 212 -1.14 -16.55 11.01
N LYS A 213 -0.83 -16.15 9.77
CA LYS A 213 0.47 -16.44 9.15
C LYS A 213 1.62 -15.76 9.88
N ASN A 214 1.45 -14.51 10.34
CA ASN A 214 2.47 -13.78 11.10
C ASN A 214 2.68 -14.37 12.50
N LYS A 215 1.61 -14.79 13.20
CA LYS A 215 1.71 -15.50 14.49
C LYS A 215 2.44 -16.85 14.35
N TRP A 216 2.20 -17.57 13.24
CA TRP A 216 2.89 -18.83 12.96
C TRP A 216 4.38 -18.63 12.65
N ALA A 217 4.73 -17.57 11.92
CA ALA A 217 6.12 -17.21 11.63
C ALA A 217 6.88 -16.80 12.90
N ALA A 218 6.25 -16.00 13.77
CA ALA A 218 6.81 -15.58 15.04
C ALA A 218 7.02 -16.77 16.00
N ALA A 219 6.05 -17.69 16.08
CA ALA A 219 6.16 -18.90 16.89
C ALA A 219 7.28 -19.84 16.43
N LYS A 220 7.50 -19.95 15.10
CA LYS A 220 8.64 -20.70 14.55
C LYS A 220 9.99 -20.06 14.86
N ALA A 221 10.08 -18.74 14.86
CA ALA A 221 11.33 -18.01 15.16
C ALA A 221 11.69 -18.04 16.65
N SER A 222 10.71 -18.25 17.55
CA SER A 222 10.94 -18.38 19.00
C SER A 222 11.24 -19.83 19.44
N ALA A 223 11.16 -20.80 18.52
CA ALA A 223 11.40 -22.23 18.82
C ALA A 223 12.78 -22.73 18.34
N ILE A 224 13.67 -21.81 17.92
CA ILE A 224 15.07 -21.99 17.53
C ILE A 224 15.94 -21.14 18.46
#